data_f978c4dc684c41f5c9ac05de34aea75f
#
_entry.id   f978c4dc684c41f5c9ac05de34aea75f
#
_cell.length_a   1.000
_cell.length_b   1.000
_cell.length_c   1.000
_cell.angle_alpha   90.00
_cell.angle_beta   90.00
_cell.angle_gamma   90.00
#
_symmetry.space_group_name_H-M   'P 1'
#
loop_
_entity.id
_entity.type
_entity.pdbx_description
1 polymer ?
#
loop_
_entity_poly.entity_id
_entity_poly.type
_entity_poly.pdbx_seq_one_letter_code
_entity_poly.pdbx_strand_id
1 'polypeptide(L)'
;MHNRHIPPKGWRTPNRFSRFVIASLIIALLTLPLACRPTPIPTTAPAPTTIPTPTPDYLSLFVLPEDGSDVILNAIDDADESITFVMYLITNRNFIDALKSAEARGIEVRGMMELNPYGGGSSNVDVFSELVEAGAEMKWDPRSIKYLHEKMILVDGELMFVMTCNMTSSAFTANREYGLIDTNPDHIAEVVRVFEADWNRQDPGLDNPLLVWSPINARAELLELIDSAQSTIDLEQSSMLDPEIEQHLIDAARRGVTVRYISSPNWPLEDDYDEPARERMRQAGVLVRYLDDPFVHAKTFLVDGVRGFVGSENISTNSLNNNRELGEIFEDDDSVERLAAQFEADWAVATEEAFPVSELTVPECGYIDHQDARKFFYREVTVELPVLYVYNSGRVAWLMPDEDSDSNFKVVIFPGDFGKWPEMPDVYYGGKIIHVTGLIKKYRGWPEIIVHNPEEIEIVGETGQEPGRMPAN
;
A
#
# COMPACT_ATOMS: atom_id res chain seq x y z
N MET A 1 -37.95 -55.38 4.80
CA MET A 1 -37.93 -56.15 6.03
C MET A 1 -37.54 -55.21 7.14
N HIS A 2 -38.51 -54.72 7.86
CA HIS A 2 -38.83 -54.92 9.25
C HIS A 2 -37.76 -54.40 10.18
N ASN A 3 -37.97 -53.59 11.18
CA ASN A 3 -39.08 -52.95 11.94
C ASN A 3 -38.42 -52.03 12.96
N ARG A 4 -38.87 -50.78 13.12
CA ARG A 4 -39.67 -50.20 14.21
C ARG A 4 -39.18 -50.52 15.63
N HIS A 5 -38.88 -49.52 16.47
CA HIS A 5 -39.81 -49.01 17.48
C HIS A 5 -39.27 -47.82 18.28
N ILE A 6 -40.15 -46.85 18.49
CA ILE A 6 -40.21 -45.68 19.36
C ILE A 6 -41.22 -46.05 20.47
N PRO A 7 -41.44 -45.22 21.50
CA PRO A 7 -40.81 -44.69 22.73
C PRO A 7 -41.46 -45.28 24.02
N PRO A 8 -41.63 -44.67 25.18
CA PRO A 8 -42.23 -43.38 25.52
C PRO A 8 -41.76 -42.66 26.83
N LYS A 9 -42.01 -41.35 26.91
CA LYS A 9 -42.77 -40.50 27.88
C LYS A 9 -42.63 -40.81 29.40
N GLY A 10 -42.46 -39.90 30.26
CA GLY A 10 -43.13 -38.63 30.47
C GLY A 10 -43.03 -38.11 31.89
N TRP A 11 -43.31 -36.82 32.06
CA TRP A 11 -44.05 -36.17 33.15
C TRP A 11 -43.33 -35.99 34.52
N ARG A 12 -43.34 -34.91 35.25
CA ARG A 12 -44.12 -33.65 35.35
C ARG A 12 -43.43 -32.71 36.35
N THR A 13 -43.56 -31.42 36.15
CA THR A 13 -43.55 -30.35 37.17
C THR A 13 -44.68 -30.53 38.17
N PRO A 14 -44.89 -29.74 39.27
CA PRO A 14 -44.57 -28.31 39.48
C PRO A 14 -44.43 -27.85 40.99
N ASN A 15 -44.12 -26.53 41.10
CA ASN A 15 -44.71 -25.56 42.07
C ASN A 15 -44.14 -25.37 43.50
N ARG A 16 -43.83 -24.21 43.79
CA ARG A 16 -44.46 -23.05 44.48
C ARG A 16 -43.98 -22.72 45.90
N PHE A 17 -43.63 -21.42 46.03
CA PHE A 17 -43.85 -20.52 47.18
C PHE A 17 -43.40 -20.89 48.59
N SER A 18 -42.62 -20.07 49.28
CA SER A 18 -43.20 -19.21 50.32
C SER A 18 -42.19 -18.23 50.92
N ARG A 19 -42.63 -17.00 51.07
CA ARG A 19 -42.05 -15.93 51.87
C ARG A 19 -42.18 -16.27 53.37
N PHE A 20 -41.19 -15.90 54.18
CA PHE A 20 -41.44 -15.47 55.57
C PHE A 20 -40.51 -14.36 55.99
N VAL A 21 -41.12 -13.25 56.32
CA VAL A 21 -40.60 -12.11 57.08
C VAL A 21 -40.84 -12.43 58.53
N ILE A 22 -39.85 -12.27 59.41
CA ILE A 22 -40.11 -12.02 60.84
C ILE A 22 -39.09 -11.02 61.37
N ALA A 23 -39.63 -9.97 61.96
CA ALA A 23 -38.94 -8.88 62.64
C ALA A 23 -38.81 -9.16 64.14
N SER A 24 -37.98 -8.37 64.81
CA SER A 24 -37.95 -8.00 66.24
C SER A 24 -37.09 -8.89 67.14
N LEU A 25 -36.17 -8.43 67.94
CA LEU A 25 -36.36 -7.51 69.11
C LEU A 25 -34.97 -7.08 69.67
N ILE A 26 -34.91 -5.84 70.12
CA ILE A 26 -33.81 -5.15 70.76
C ILE A 26 -33.64 -5.66 72.19
N ILE A 27 -32.40 -5.94 72.62
CA ILE A 27 -31.99 -5.86 74.03
C ILE A 27 -30.70 -5.10 74.15
N ALA A 28 -30.72 -3.94 74.73
CA ALA A 28 -29.57 -3.11 75.06
C ALA A 28 -28.98 -3.61 76.41
N LEU A 29 -27.69 -3.93 76.39
CA LEU A 29 -26.87 -4.04 77.58
C LEU A 29 -25.70 -3.06 77.44
N LEU A 30 -25.78 -2.03 78.32
CA LEU A 30 -24.62 -1.11 78.53
C LEU A 30 -23.52 -1.83 79.24
N THR A 31 -22.38 -1.94 78.56
CA THR A 31 -21.06 -2.15 79.16
C THR A 31 -20.10 -1.13 78.62
N LEU A 32 -19.58 -0.29 79.48
CA LEU A 32 -18.50 0.71 79.15
C LEU A 32 -17.25 -0.03 78.72
N PRO A 33 -16.64 0.32 77.57
CA PRO A 33 -15.31 -0.14 77.30
C PRO A 33 -14.25 0.83 77.83
N LEU A 34 -13.24 0.25 78.48
CA LEU A 34 -11.96 0.87 78.74
C LEU A 34 -11.39 1.47 77.44
N ALA A 35 -11.06 2.75 77.51
CA ALA A 35 -10.39 3.44 76.40
C ALA A 35 -8.96 2.93 76.23
N CYS A 36 -8.76 2.10 75.23
CA CYS A 36 -7.41 1.93 74.61
C CYS A 36 -7.15 3.10 73.71
N ARG A 37 -6.12 3.93 74.03
CA ARG A 37 -5.60 4.95 73.14
C ARG A 37 -5.01 4.25 71.92
N PRO A 38 -5.38 4.60 70.65
CA PRO A 38 -4.67 4.12 69.50
C PRO A 38 -3.32 4.76 69.43
N THR A 39 -2.28 3.94 69.29
CA THR A 39 -0.96 4.37 68.89
C THR A 39 -1.03 5.01 67.50
N PRO A 40 -0.36 6.15 67.26
CA PRO A 40 -0.36 6.74 65.92
C PRO A 40 0.38 5.78 64.93
N ILE A 41 -0.32 5.38 63.88
CA ILE A 41 0.26 4.70 62.74
C ILE A 41 1.21 5.73 62.08
N PRO A 42 2.46 5.40 61.82
CA PRO A 42 3.32 6.29 61.08
C PRO A 42 2.74 6.46 59.69
N THR A 43 2.33 7.67 59.34
CA THR A 43 1.94 8.07 57.99
C THR A 43 3.20 8.07 57.15
N THR A 44 3.46 6.99 56.43
CA THR A 44 4.45 7.03 55.34
C THR A 44 3.93 8.03 54.31
N ALA A 45 4.66 9.10 54.08
CA ALA A 45 4.40 9.98 52.94
C ALA A 45 4.35 9.14 51.66
N PRO A 46 3.39 9.40 50.75
CA PRO A 46 3.39 8.72 49.47
C PRO A 46 4.75 8.96 48.80
N ALA A 47 5.33 7.90 48.27
CA ALA A 47 6.53 8.02 47.44
C ALA A 47 6.26 9.04 46.33
N PRO A 48 7.21 9.90 45.97
CA PRO A 48 7.01 10.80 44.85
C PRO A 48 6.64 9.98 43.63
N THR A 49 5.47 10.26 43.07
CA THR A 49 5.06 9.72 41.77
C THR A 49 6.07 10.29 40.78
N THR A 50 6.97 9.45 40.31
CA THR A 50 7.81 9.80 39.15
C THR A 50 6.86 10.02 37.98
N ILE A 51 6.70 11.27 37.57
CA ILE A 51 6.11 11.60 36.29
C ILE A 51 6.99 10.87 35.27
N PRO A 52 6.47 9.94 34.46
CA PRO A 52 7.27 9.35 33.42
C PRO A 52 7.83 10.50 32.57
N THR A 53 9.13 10.50 32.34
CA THR A 53 9.75 11.40 31.36
C THR A 53 9.05 11.09 30.03
N PRO A 54 8.52 12.09 29.30
CA PRO A 54 7.98 11.84 27.98
C PRO A 54 9.02 11.08 27.18
N THR A 55 8.63 9.95 26.62
CA THR A 55 9.47 9.26 25.62
C THR A 55 9.65 10.26 24.46
N PRO A 56 10.87 10.51 24.00
CA PRO A 56 11.05 11.35 22.83
C PRO A 56 10.20 10.81 21.69
N ASP A 57 9.45 11.69 21.06
CA ASP A 57 8.69 11.37 19.86
C ASP A 57 9.68 11.32 18.68
N TYR A 58 10.14 10.13 18.34
CA TYR A 58 11.13 9.92 17.27
C TYR A 58 10.51 9.56 15.93
N LEU A 59 9.20 9.27 15.91
CA LEU A 59 8.54 8.67 14.75
C LEU A 59 7.34 9.49 14.29
N SER A 60 7.17 9.61 12.99
CA SER A 60 5.91 10.08 12.41
C SER A 60 5.59 9.35 11.10
N LEU A 61 4.31 9.09 10.88
CA LEU A 61 3.80 8.43 9.69
C LEU A 61 3.35 9.47 8.66
N PHE A 62 3.68 9.28 7.38
CA PHE A 62 3.04 9.99 6.27
C PHE A 62 2.33 9.00 5.33
N VAL A 63 1.31 9.51 4.64
CA VAL A 63 0.41 8.73 3.79
C VAL A 63 0.32 9.35 2.41
N LEU A 64 0.45 8.53 1.38
CA LEU A 64 0.35 8.98 -0.01
C LEU A 64 -0.93 8.43 -0.66
N PRO A 65 -1.55 9.22 -1.54
CA PRO A 65 -1.05 10.47 -2.14
C PRO A 65 -1.33 11.74 -1.31
N GLU A 66 -1.98 11.68 -0.14
CA GLU A 66 -2.50 12.82 0.62
C GLU A 66 -1.42 13.83 1.03
N ASP A 67 -0.27 13.35 1.53
CA ASP A 67 0.83 14.21 1.98
C ASP A 67 1.75 14.67 0.83
N GLY A 68 1.64 14.04 -0.34
CA GLY A 68 2.41 14.41 -1.53
C GLY A 68 3.91 14.14 -1.42
N SER A 69 4.66 14.64 -2.40
CA SER A 69 6.13 14.46 -2.45
C SER A 69 6.91 15.46 -1.59
N ASP A 70 6.27 16.54 -1.16
CA ASP A 70 6.94 17.65 -0.48
C ASP A 70 7.50 17.23 0.89
N VAL A 71 6.91 16.23 1.52
CA VAL A 71 7.41 15.65 2.78
C VAL A 71 8.86 15.19 2.67
N ILE A 72 9.27 14.65 1.54
CA ILE A 72 10.63 14.17 1.28
C ILE A 72 11.46 15.25 0.57
N LEU A 73 10.87 15.94 -0.42
CA LEU A 73 11.59 16.95 -1.19
C LEU A 73 12.10 18.10 -0.33
N ASN A 74 11.28 18.57 0.64
CA ASN A 74 11.71 19.60 1.59
C ASN A 74 12.90 19.13 2.43
N ALA A 75 12.93 17.88 2.89
CA ALA A 75 14.06 17.35 3.66
C ALA A 75 15.35 17.27 2.80
N ILE A 76 15.23 16.92 1.51
CA ILE A 76 16.37 16.95 0.58
C ILE A 76 16.85 18.40 0.34
N ASP A 77 15.92 19.34 0.21
CA ASP A 77 16.24 20.75 -0.02
C ASP A 77 16.85 21.42 1.22
N ASP A 78 16.43 21.01 2.41
CA ASP A 78 16.90 21.52 3.69
C ASP A 78 18.18 20.84 4.19
N ALA A 79 18.70 19.82 3.50
CA ALA A 79 19.92 19.11 3.87
C ALA A 79 21.13 20.06 3.98
N ASP A 80 21.89 19.94 5.10
CA ASP A 80 23.05 20.76 5.43
C ASP A 80 24.39 20.03 5.18
N GLU A 81 24.46 18.69 5.35
CA GLU A 81 25.69 17.92 5.30
C GLU A 81 25.68 16.78 4.27
N SER A 82 24.65 15.90 4.32
CA SER A 82 24.67 14.67 3.52
C SER A 82 23.28 14.12 3.21
N ILE A 83 23.17 13.40 2.09
CA ILE A 83 22.02 12.59 1.74
C ILE A 83 22.51 11.20 1.37
N THR A 84 22.08 10.19 2.11
CA THR A 84 22.32 8.78 1.81
C THR A 84 20.99 8.13 1.41
N PHE A 85 20.95 7.39 0.30
CA PHE A 85 19.71 6.73 -0.11
C PHE A 85 19.94 5.33 -0.69
N VAL A 86 18.92 4.49 -0.53
CA VAL A 86 18.76 3.21 -1.24
C VAL A 86 17.41 3.23 -1.92
N MET A 87 17.38 2.98 -3.24
CA MET A 87 16.14 3.06 -3.98
C MET A 87 16.05 2.03 -5.11
N TYR A 88 14.93 1.29 -5.13
CA TYR A 88 14.67 0.31 -6.18
C TYR A 88 14.44 0.96 -7.54
N LEU A 89 13.64 2.05 -7.59
CA LEU A 89 13.28 2.72 -8.85
C LEU A 89 13.12 4.24 -8.63
N ILE A 90 13.83 5.04 -9.44
CA ILE A 90 13.67 6.49 -9.50
C ILE A 90 13.32 6.90 -10.93
N THR A 91 12.15 7.51 -11.12
CA THR A 91 11.72 8.06 -12.42
C THR A 91 11.12 9.46 -12.31
N ASN A 92 10.79 9.92 -11.11
CA ASN A 92 10.24 11.25 -10.88
C ASN A 92 11.35 12.32 -10.97
N ARG A 93 11.20 13.23 -11.92
CA ARG A 93 12.18 14.29 -12.19
C ARG A 93 12.45 15.19 -11.00
N ASN A 94 11.42 15.49 -10.18
CA ASN A 94 11.59 16.38 -9.03
C ASN A 94 12.64 15.84 -8.04
N PHE A 95 12.62 14.52 -7.77
CA PHE A 95 13.62 13.89 -6.90
C PHE A 95 15.02 13.86 -7.52
N ILE A 96 15.12 13.59 -8.83
CA ILE A 96 16.41 13.59 -9.53
C ILE A 96 17.01 15.00 -9.49
N ASP A 97 16.21 16.01 -9.77
CA ASP A 97 16.66 17.40 -9.78
C ASP A 97 16.97 17.92 -8.37
N ALA A 98 16.24 17.48 -7.34
CA ALA A 98 16.52 17.81 -5.93
C ALA A 98 17.88 17.20 -5.47
N LEU A 99 18.16 15.94 -5.78
CA LEU A 99 19.44 15.29 -5.45
C LEU A 99 20.62 15.98 -6.18
N LYS A 100 20.44 16.34 -7.45
CA LYS A 100 21.46 17.09 -8.20
C LYS A 100 21.66 18.50 -7.65
N SER A 101 20.59 19.13 -7.20
CA SER A 101 20.66 20.45 -6.54
C SER A 101 21.40 20.38 -5.22
N ALA A 102 21.19 19.29 -4.43
CA ALA A 102 21.93 19.06 -3.21
C ALA A 102 23.45 18.95 -3.48
N GLU A 103 23.89 18.17 -4.47
CA GLU A 103 25.29 18.12 -4.90
C GLU A 103 25.82 19.50 -5.32
N ALA A 104 25.05 20.26 -6.07
CA ALA A 104 25.44 21.60 -6.49
C ALA A 104 25.57 22.59 -5.32
N ARG A 105 24.88 22.36 -4.19
CA ARG A 105 25.04 23.09 -2.93
C ARG A 105 26.28 22.64 -2.15
N GLY A 106 26.88 21.49 -2.49
CA GLY A 106 28.04 20.91 -1.79
C GLY A 106 27.66 19.89 -0.72
N ILE A 107 26.40 19.41 -0.74
CA ILE A 107 25.92 18.32 0.10
C ILE A 107 26.46 16.99 -0.45
N GLU A 108 26.99 16.14 0.42
CA GLU A 108 27.45 14.81 0.01
C GLU A 108 26.25 13.90 -0.31
N VAL A 109 26.10 13.49 -1.58
CA VAL A 109 25.04 12.55 -1.99
C VAL A 109 25.62 11.18 -2.28
N ARG A 110 25.18 10.17 -1.52
CA ARG A 110 25.58 8.76 -1.70
C ARG A 110 24.36 7.89 -1.95
N GLY A 111 24.35 7.11 -3.02
CA GLY A 111 23.19 6.31 -3.38
C GLY A 111 23.49 4.90 -3.87
N MET A 112 22.61 3.96 -3.49
CA MET A 112 22.56 2.64 -4.12
C MET A 112 21.24 2.45 -4.86
N MET A 113 21.31 1.88 -6.06
CA MET A 113 20.15 1.61 -6.90
C MET A 113 20.14 0.19 -7.45
N GLU A 114 18.95 -0.36 -7.66
CA GLU A 114 18.76 -1.62 -8.37
C GLU A 114 19.14 -1.44 -9.86
N LEU A 115 20.02 -2.31 -10.37
CA LEU A 115 20.46 -2.25 -11.76
C LEU A 115 19.35 -2.68 -12.74
N ASN A 116 18.58 -3.71 -12.37
CA ASN A 116 17.61 -4.35 -13.24
C ASN A 116 16.23 -4.45 -12.60
N PRO A 117 15.55 -3.32 -12.31
CA PRO A 117 14.24 -3.37 -11.68
C PRO A 117 13.25 -4.09 -12.60
N TYR A 118 12.40 -4.95 -12.02
CA TYR A 118 11.39 -5.69 -12.75
C TYR A 118 10.44 -4.73 -13.48
N GLY A 119 10.30 -4.89 -14.79
CA GLY A 119 9.46 -4.02 -15.62
C GLY A 119 10.00 -2.61 -15.85
N GLY A 120 11.11 -2.22 -15.22
CA GLY A 120 11.65 -0.85 -15.26
C GLY A 120 12.52 -0.52 -16.48
N GLY A 121 12.88 -1.50 -17.32
CA GLY A 121 13.76 -1.28 -18.48
C GLY A 121 15.12 -0.71 -18.07
N SER A 122 15.64 0.28 -18.83
CA SER A 122 16.93 0.96 -18.58
C SER A 122 16.78 2.26 -17.74
N SER A 123 15.62 2.57 -17.20
CA SER A 123 15.36 3.86 -16.54
C SER A 123 16.36 4.20 -15.43
N ASN A 124 16.71 3.20 -14.58
CA ASN A 124 17.69 3.42 -13.52
C ASN A 124 19.10 3.70 -14.05
N VAL A 125 19.48 3.15 -15.20
CA VAL A 125 20.82 3.38 -15.79
C VAL A 125 21.02 4.84 -16.20
N ASP A 126 19.98 5.45 -16.76
CA ASP A 126 20.01 6.85 -17.18
C ASP A 126 20.09 7.76 -15.94
N VAL A 127 19.25 7.51 -14.93
CA VAL A 127 19.24 8.28 -13.67
C VAL A 127 20.56 8.13 -12.90
N PHE A 128 21.08 6.91 -12.79
CA PHE A 128 22.37 6.66 -12.16
C PHE A 128 23.49 7.47 -12.83
N SER A 129 23.53 7.46 -14.16
CA SER A 129 24.54 8.20 -14.92
C SER A 129 24.39 9.71 -14.70
N GLU A 130 23.17 10.22 -14.68
CA GLU A 130 22.88 11.64 -14.45
C GLU A 130 23.29 12.10 -13.04
N LEU A 131 23.08 11.28 -12.01
CA LEU A 131 23.49 11.58 -10.64
C LEU A 131 25.03 11.55 -10.50
N VAL A 132 25.70 10.57 -11.12
CA VAL A 132 27.17 10.51 -11.16
C VAL A 132 27.76 11.73 -11.90
N GLU A 133 27.16 12.15 -13.00
CA GLU A 133 27.58 13.37 -13.72
C GLU A 133 27.41 14.64 -12.88
N ALA A 134 26.42 14.66 -11.99
CA ALA A 134 26.21 15.77 -11.05
C ALA A 134 27.20 15.78 -9.86
N GLY A 135 27.91 14.67 -9.61
CA GLY A 135 28.89 14.57 -8.53
C GLY A 135 28.61 13.50 -7.48
N ALA A 136 27.41 12.92 -7.48
CA ALA A 136 26.99 11.95 -6.47
C ALA A 136 27.84 10.65 -6.52
N GLU A 137 28.12 10.11 -5.34
CA GLU A 137 28.74 8.78 -5.23
C GLU A 137 27.66 7.70 -5.33
N MET A 138 27.71 6.93 -6.42
CA MET A 138 26.69 5.94 -6.74
C MET A 138 27.24 4.53 -6.83
N LYS A 139 26.49 3.54 -6.32
CA LYS A 139 26.76 2.12 -6.53
C LYS A 139 25.50 1.36 -6.93
N TRP A 140 25.70 0.37 -7.77
CA TRP A 140 24.67 -0.62 -8.08
C TRP A 140 24.50 -1.62 -6.93
N ASP A 141 23.37 -2.31 -6.92
CA ASP A 141 23.00 -3.36 -5.97
C ASP A 141 24.14 -4.37 -5.69
N PRO A 142 24.20 -4.94 -4.48
CA PRO A 142 25.07 -6.07 -4.18
C PRO A 142 24.59 -7.32 -4.93
N ARG A 143 25.48 -8.00 -5.65
CA ARG A 143 25.14 -9.24 -6.39
C ARG A 143 24.78 -10.44 -5.50
N SER A 144 24.89 -10.30 -4.18
CA SER A 144 24.54 -11.33 -3.19
C SER A 144 23.05 -11.42 -2.90
N ILE A 145 22.29 -10.41 -3.28
CA ILE A 145 20.82 -10.33 -3.15
C ILE A 145 20.18 -10.42 -4.53
N LYS A 146 18.89 -10.74 -4.56
CA LYS A 146 18.18 -10.85 -5.84
C LYS A 146 17.74 -9.49 -6.37
N TYR A 147 17.19 -8.64 -5.51
CA TYR A 147 16.85 -7.25 -5.79
C TYR A 147 17.21 -6.38 -4.59
N LEU A 148 17.73 -5.20 -4.85
CA LEU A 148 17.82 -4.11 -3.89
C LEU A 148 16.48 -3.38 -3.90
N HIS A 149 15.53 -3.89 -3.12
CA HIS A 149 14.15 -3.41 -3.15
C HIS A 149 13.80 -2.49 -1.98
N GLU A 150 14.76 -2.18 -1.14
CA GLU A 150 14.70 -1.18 -0.07
C GLU A 150 14.38 0.21 -0.63
N LYS A 151 13.68 1.01 0.17
CA LYS A 151 13.31 2.40 -0.14
C LYS A 151 13.55 3.26 1.08
N MET A 152 14.76 3.79 1.15
CA MET A 152 15.26 4.54 2.29
C MET A 152 15.97 5.82 1.84
N ILE A 153 15.78 6.91 2.58
CA ILE A 153 16.55 8.14 2.49
C ILE A 153 16.96 8.52 3.90
N LEU A 154 18.21 8.87 4.07
CA LEU A 154 18.76 9.41 5.31
C LEU A 154 19.38 10.77 5.03
N VAL A 155 18.88 11.80 5.68
CA VAL A 155 19.36 13.19 5.57
C VAL A 155 20.17 13.55 6.80
N ASP A 156 21.37 14.07 6.60
CA ASP A 156 22.32 14.56 7.61
C ASP A 156 22.68 13.55 8.71
N GLY A 157 22.39 12.26 8.46
CA GLY A 157 22.59 11.20 9.44
C GLY A 157 21.65 11.29 10.66
N GLU A 158 20.57 12.07 10.58
CA GLU A 158 19.66 12.37 11.70
C GLU A 158 18.17 12.18 11.34
N LEU A 159 17.78 12.25 10.07
CA LEU A 159 16.40 12.15 9.60
C LEU A 159 16.29 11.03 8.58
N MET A 160 15.64 9.95 8.95
CA MET A 160 15.47 8.76 8.10
C MET A 160 14.04 8.63 7.60
N PHE A 161 13.90 8.26 6.33
CA PHE A 161 12.64 7.85 5.70
C PHE A 161 12.69 6.35 5.39
N VAL A 162 11.73 5.58 5.91
CA VAL A 162 11.48 4.18 5.57
C VAL A 162 10.14 4.09 4.86
N MET A 163 10.10 3.56 3.63
CA MET A 163 8.95 3.76 2.76
C MET A 163 8.49 2.48 2.06
N THR A 164 7.19 2.45 1.75
CA THR A 164 6.63 1.45 0.83
C THR A 164 6.87 1.84 -0.63
N CYS A 165 7.09 3.11 -0.90
CA CYS A 165 7.04 3.73 -2.22
C CYS A 165 8.38 3.82 -2.93
N ASN A 166 8.36 3.71 -4.27
CA ASN A 166 9.45 4.14 -5.12
C ASN A 166 9.39 5.66 -5.39
N MET A 167 10.47 6.27 -5.84
CA MET A 167 10.48 7.66 -6.29
C MET A 167 9.94 7.78 -7.73
N THR A 168 8.65 7.46 -7.90
CA THR A 168 7.91 7.56 -9.18
C THR A 168 6.76 8.54 -9.06
N SER A 169 6.30 9.12 -10.17
CA SER A 169 5.16 10.04 -10.12
C SER A 169 3.89 9.35 -9.59
N SER A 170 3.63 8.11 -10.01
CA SER A 170 2.46 7.34 -9.55
C SER A 170 2.43 7.11 -8.05
N ALA A 171 3.59 6.91 -7.41
CA ALA A 171 3.68 6.73 -5.96
C ALA A 171 3.10 7.92 -5.19
N PHE A 172 3.29 9.15 -5.69
CA PHE A 172 2.88 10.38 -5.01
C PHE A 172 1.53 10.93 -5.49
N THR A 173 0.93 10.37 -6.54
CA THR A 173 -0.29 10.94 -7.13
C THR A 173 -1.43 9.95 -7.33
N ALA A 174 -1.16 8.65 -7.31
CA ALA A 174 -2.14 7.64 -7.70
C ALA A 174 -2.11 6.36 -6.86
N ASN A 175 -1.05 6.13 -6.09
CA ASN A 175 -0.93 4.94 -5.27
C ASN A 175 -1.25 5.23 -3.80
N ARG A 176 -1.81 4.23 -3.11
CA ARG A 176 -1.79 4.15 -1.66
C ARG A 176 -0.42 3.62 -1.24
N GLU A 177 0.34 4.47 -0.58
CA GLU A 177 1.66 4.19 -0.05
C GLU A 177 1.79 4.80 1.35
N TYR A 178 2.78 4.33 2.11
CA TYR A 178 3.09 4.81 3.44
C TYR A 178 4.59 5.01 3.61
N GLY A 179 4.95 5.89 4.54
CA GLY A 179 6.32 6.00 4.98
C GLY A 179 6.42 6.51 6.41
N LEU A 180 7.51 6.15 7.03
CA LEU A 180 7.90 6.60 8.36
C LEU A 180 9.02 7.62 8.23
N ILE A 181 8.96 8.65 9.06
CA ILE A 181 10.04 9.58 9.33
C ILE A 181 10.55 9.22 10.72
N ASP A 182 11.77 8.72 10.81
CA ASP A 182 12.37 8.25 12.06
C ASP A 182 13.65 9.06 12.36
N THR A 183 13.74 9.55 13.59
CA THR A 183 14.92 10.27 14.13
C THR A 183 15.57 9.53 15.29
N ASN A 184 15.21 8.24 15.49
CA ASN A 184 15.81 7.40 16.53
C ASN A 184 17.29 7.11 16.21
N PRO A 185 18.24 7.56 17.02
CA PRO A 185 19.65 7.40 16.71
C PRO A 185 20.13 5.94 16.66
N ASP A 186 19.47 5.03 17.38
CA ASP A 186 19.82 3.60 17.35
C ASP A 186 19.35 2.94 16.05
N HIS A 187 18.17 3.30 15.55
CA HIS A 187 17.67 2.84 14.24
C HIS A 187 18.54 3.39 13.10
N ILE A 188 18.86 4.68 13.14
CA ILE A 188 19.74 5.32 12.16
C ILE A 188 21.13 4.67 12.16
N ALA A 189 21.69 4.38 13.32
CA ALA A 189 22.99 3.72 13.41
C ALA A 189 22.95 2.31 12.79
N GLU A 190 21.83 1.59 12.93
CA GLU A 190 21.65 0.28 12.31
C GLU A 190 21.55 0.39 10.78
N VAL A 191 20.76 1.35 10.27
CA VAL A 191 20.64 1.60 8.83
C VAL A 191 21.97 2.00 8.21
N VAL A 192 22.71 2.90 8.84
CA VAL A 192 24.07 3.28 8.39
C VAL A 192 24.99 2.07 8.34
N ARG A 193 24.95 1.21 9.35
CA ARG A 193 25.74 -0.03 9.37
C ARG A 193 25.39 -0.96 8.19
N VAL A 194 24.12 -1.16 7.89
CA VAL A 194 23.67 -2.00 6.77
C VAL A 194 24.06 -1.37 5.44
N PHE A 195 23.81 -0.07 5.29
CA PHE A 195 24.21 0.66 4.08
C PHE A 195 25.72 0.54 3.81
N GLU A 196 26.56 0.77 4.81
CA GLU A 196 28.01 0.68 4.66
C GLU A 196 28.48 -0.77 4.35
N ALA A 197 27.82 -1.77 4.93
CA ALA A 197 28.11 -3.16 4.61
C ALA A 197 27.76 -3.50 3.15
N ASP A 198 26.56 -3.14 2.71
CA ASP A 198 26.12 -3.36 1.32
C ASP A 198 26.96 -2.52 0.33
N TRP A 199 27.32 -1.29 0.71
CA TRP A 199 28.22 -0.43 -0.06
C TRP A 199 29.59 -1.07 -0.27
N ASN A 200 30.13 -1.69 0.76
CA ASN A 200 31.44 -2.35 0.73
C ASN A 200 31.37 -3.84 0.36
N ARG A 201 30.17 -4.36 0.01
CA ARG A 201 29.94 -5.78 -0.35
C ARG A 201 30.32 -6.73 0.80
N GLN A 202 29.96 -6.37 2.01
CA GLN A 202 30.22 -7.10 3.24
C GLN A 202 28.90 -7.56 3.88
N ASP A 203 29.00 -8.50 4.81
CA ASP A 203 27.90 -8.90 5.68
C ASP A 203 27.67 -7.82 6.75
N PRO A 204 26.44 -7.28 6.94
CA PRO A 204 26.15 -6.33 8.00
C PRO A 204 26.30 -6.90 9.40
N GLY A 205 26.31 -8.22 9.57
CA GLY A 205 26.53 -8.91 10.83
C GLY A 205 25.50 -8.51 11.92
N LEU A 206 24.22 -8.48 11.57
CA LEU A 206 23.12 -8.17 12.50
C LEU A 206 22.69 -9.44 13.24
N ASP A 207 22.96 -9.56 14.53
CA ASP A 207 22.54 -10.68 15.37
C ASP A 207 21.13 -10.46 15.97
N ASN A 208 20.81 -9.23 16.36
CA ASN A 208 19.50 -8.83 16.92
C ASN A 208 19.16 -7.45 16.35
N PRO A 209 18.61 -7.39 15.13
CA PRO A 209 18.25 -6.11 14.51
C PRO A 209 17.11 -5.42 15.27
N LEU A 210 17.14 -4.08 15.28
CA LEU A 210 16.08 -3.22 15.81
C LEU A 210 14.97 -3.03 14.78
N LEU A 211 15.35 -3.06 13.49
CA LEU A 211 14.46 -2.89 12.36
C LEU A 211 14.18 -4.22 11.66
N VAL A 212 13.24 -4.20 10.74
CA VAL A 212 12.85 -5.37 9.95
C VAL A 212 13.66 -5.40 8.66
N TRP A 213 14.47 -6.44 8.46
CA TRP A 213 15.37 -6.58 7.33
C TRP A 213 15.15 -7.88 6.56
N SER A 214 14.96 -7.80 5.27
CA SER A 214 15.12 -8.96 4.40
C SER A 214 16.56 -9.01 3.85
N PRO A 215 17.12 -10.22 3.77
CA PRO A 215 16.59 -11.54 4.14
C PRO A 215 16.96 -11.97 5.58
N ILE A 216 17.16 -11.07 6.52
CA ILE A 216 17.73 -11.33 7.85
C ILE A 216 16.66 -11.82 8.84
N ASN A 217 15.72 -10.94 9.23
CA ASN A 217 14.68 -11.22 10.23
C ASN A 217 13.25 -10.98 9.76
N ALA A 218 13.02 -10.35 8.60
CA ALA A 218 11.70 -9.88 8.17
C ALA A 218 10.62 -10.95 8.27
N ARG A 219 10.89 -12.17 7.82
CA ARG A 219 9.93 -13.28 7.93
C ARG A 219 9.56 -13.56 9.37
N ALA A 220 10.54 -13.67 10.26
CA ALA A 220 10.31 -14.01 11.67
C ALA A 220 9.52 -12.90 12.38
N GLU A 221 9.89 -11.65 12.17
CA GLU A 221 9.23 -10.48 12.78
C GLU A 221 7.77 -10.34 12.32
N LEU A 222 7.51 -10.50 11.01
CA LEU A 222 6.14 -10.44 10.48
C LEU A 222 5.27 -11.60 10.97
N LEU A 223 5.82 -12.82 11.08
CA LEU A 223 5.10 -13.95 11.66
C LEU A 223 4.80 -13.72 13.14
N GLU A 224 5.78 -13.21 13.92
CA GLU A 224 5.57 -12.88 15.32
C GLU A 224 4.50 -11.78 15.48
N LEU A 225 4.55 -10.74 14.65
CA LEU A 225 3.55 -9.68 14.65
C LEU A 225 2.13 -10.23 14.41
N ILE A 226 1.94 -11.07 13.39
CA ILE A 226 0.66 -11.71 13.05
C ILE A 226 0.19 -12.65 14.17
N ASP A 227 1.10 -13.45 14.75
CA ASP A 227 0.77 -14.42 15.78
C ASP A 227 0.44 -13.76 17.12
N SER A 228 0.96 -12.56 17.38
CA SER A 228 0.68 -11.78 18.58
C SER A 228 -0.75 -11.26 18.66
N ALA A 229 -1.46 -11.20 17.53
CA ALA A 229 -2.81 -10.63 17.42
C ALA A 229 -3.83 -11.33 18.33
N GLN A 230 -4.57 -10.54 19.11
CA GLN A 230 -5.63 -11.01 20.01
C GLN A 230 -7.04 -10.66 19.49
N SER A 231 -7.18 -9.59 18.73
CA SER A 231 -8.47 -9.02 18.34
C SER A 231 -8.57 -8.73 16.84
N THR A 232 -7.59 -8.00 16.28
CA THR A 232 -7.66 -7.52 14.90
C THR A 232 -6.30 -7.58 14.21
N ILE A 233 -6.34 -7.82 12.90
CA ILE A 233 -5.23 -7.57 11.98
C ILE A 233 -5.81 -6.82 10.78
N ASP A 234 -5.32 -5.62 10.54
CA ASP A 234 -5.64 -4.82 9.37
C ASP A 234 -4.40 -4.71 8.49
N LEU A 235 -4.55 -5.00 7.21
CA LEU A 235 -3.41 -4.95 6.30
C LEU A 235 -3.79 -4.38 4.93
N GLU A 236 -2.88 -3.56 4.40
CA GLU A 236 -2.88 -3.12 3.00
C GLU A 236 -1.63 -3.65 2.33
N GLN A 237 -1.82 -4.52 1.34
CA GLN A 237 -0.71 -5.23 0.72
C GLN A 237 -0.85 -5.26 -0.79
N SER A 238 0.23 -4.87 -1.47
CA SER A 238 0.31 -4.94 -2.92
C SER A 238 0.45 -6.37 -3.46
N SER A 239 0.84 -7.33 -2.60
CA SER A 239 1.05 -8.73 -3.00
C SER A 239 0.86 -9.69 -1.82
N MET A 240 0.33 -10.90 -2.10
CA MET A 240 0.13 -11.99 -1.14
C MET A 240 0.56 -13.33 -1.76
N LEU A 241 1.87 -13.48 -1.97
CA LEU A 241 2.49 -14.65 -2.64
C LEU A 241 3.42 -15.45 -1.73
N ASP A 242 3.35 -15.22 -0.40
CA ASP A 242 4.06 -16.05 0.58
C ASP A 242 3.09 -16.98 1.30
N PRO A 243 3.19 -18.31 1.09
CA PRO A 243 2.22 -19.25 1.64
C PRO A 243 2.30 -19.41 3.15
N GLU A 244 3.42 -19.07 3.79
CA GLU A 244 3.57 -19.14 5.23
C GLU A 244 2.86 -17.97 5.92
N ILE A 245 3.09 -16.74 5.45
CA ILE A 245 2.37 -15.56 5.94
C ILE A 245 0.85 -15.71 5.68
N GLU A 246 0.46 -16.17 4.48
CA GLU A 246 -0.94 -16.46 4.16
C GLU A 246 -1.56 -17.42 5.18
N GLN A 247 -0.84 -18.51 5.52
CA GLN A 247 -1.34 -19.52 6.45
C GLN A 247 -1.50 -18.94 7.87
N HIS A 248 -0.57 -18.11 8.35
CA HIS A 248 -0.65 -17.49 9.67
C HIS A 248 -1.82 -16.51 9.78
N LEU A 249 -2.12 -15.74 8.71
CA LEU A 249 -3.32 -14.88 8.63
C LEU A 249 -4.61 -15.71 8.66
N ILE A 250 -4.65 -16.83 7.93
CA ILE A 250 -5.75 -17.79 7.96
C ILE A 250 -5.93 -18.37 9.38
N ASP A 251 -4.85 -18.74 10.03
CA ASP A 251 -4.90 -19.29 11.38
C ASP A 251 -5.28 -18.25 12.42
N ALA A 252 -4.90 -16.98 12.24
CA ALA A 252 -5.40 -15.87 13.04
C ALA A 252 -6.93 -15.72 12.92
N ALA A 253 -7.49 -15.73 11.71
CA ALA A 253 -8.92 -15.70 11.49
C ALA A 253 -9.63 -16.91 12.15
N ARG A 254 -9.05 -18.10 12.07
CA ARG A 254 -9.58 -19.31 12.74
C ARG A 254 -9.52 -19.25 14.26
N ARG A 255 -8.56 -18.51 14.83
CA ARG A 255 -8.49 -18.24 16.28
C ARG A 255 -9.56 -17.25 16.73
N GLY A 256 -10.26 -16.58 15.81
CA GLY A 256 -11.30 -15.59 16.08
C GLY A 256 -10.81 -14.15 16.02
N VAL A 257 -9.59 -13.91 15.53
CA VAL A 257 -9.06 -12.58 15.20
C VAL A 257 -9.80 -12.06 13.96
N THR A 258 -10.27 -10.84 13.99
CA THR A 258 -10.82 -10.19 12.80
C THR A 258 -9.67 -9.77 11.88
N VAL A 259 -9.52 -10.43 10.74
CA VAL A 259 -8.50 -10.09 9.75
C VAL A 259 -9.16 -9.38 8.57
N ARG A 260 -8.71 -8.14 8.28
CA ARG A 260 -9.19 -7.31 7.16
C ARG A 260 -8.03 -7.02 6.21
N TYR A 261 -8.22 -7.32 4.96
CA TYR A 261 -7.19 -7.17 3.93
C TYR A 261 -7.71 -6.29 2.78
N ILE A 262 -7.01 -5.18 2.50
CA ILE A 262 -7.21 -4.34 1.32
C ILE A 262 -6.09 -4.59 0.32
N SER A 263 -6.47 -4.80 -0.94
CA SER A 263 -5.55 -5.00 -2.06
C SER A 263 -6.11 -4.32 -3.31
N SER A 264 -5.29 -4.13 -4.32
CA SER A 264 -5.76 -3.74 -5.66
C SER A 264 -5.72 -4.95 -6.58
N PRO A 265 -6.80 -5.23 -7.31
CA PRO A 265 -6.83 -6.37 -8.22
C PRO A 265 -6.16 -6.02 -9.55
N ASN A 266 -5.56 -7.01 -10.22
CA ASN A 266 -5.13 -6.89 -11.60
C ASN A 266 -6.22 -7.37 -12.54
N TRP A 267 -6.36 -6.72 -13.69
CA TRP A 267 -7.27 -7.14 -14.73
C TRP A 267 -6.55 -7.96 -15.83
N PRO A 268 -7.11 -9.06 -16.32
CA PRO A 268 -8.31 -9.74 -15.79
C PRO A 268 -8.00 -10.48 -14.48
N LEU A 269 -9.03 -10.69 -13.64
CA LEU A 269 -8.86 -11.27 -12.31
C LEU A 269 -8.31 -12.70 -12.35
N GLU A 270 -8.61 -13.46 -13.41
CA GLU A 270 -8.08 -14.81 -13.62
C GLU A 270 -6.57 -14.85 -13.90
N ASP A 271 -5.98 -13.72 -14.30
CA ASP A 271 -4.54 -13.56 -14.52
C ASP A 271 -3.84 -12.91 -13.29
N ASP A 272 -4.59 -12.56 -12.26
CA ASP A 272 -4.05 -11.99 -11.02
C ASP A 272 -3.42 -13.09 -10.15
N TYR A 273 -2.10 -13.05 -10.02
CA TYR A 273 -1.33 -14.06 -9.29
C TYR A 273 -1.67 -14.13 -7.80
N ASP A 274 -2.20 -13.06 -7.22
CA ASP A 274 -2.56 -12.98 -5.80
C ASP A 274 -4.00 -13.47 -5.53
N GLU A 275 -4.87 -13.52 -6.55
CA GLU A 275 -6.28 -13.88 -6.36
C GLU A 275 -6.49 -15.28 -5.77
N PRO A 276 -5.72 -16.32 -6.14
CA PRO A 276 -5.86 -17.61 -5.49
C PRO A 276 -5.57 -17.58 -3.96
N ALA A 277 -4.66 -16.73 -3.50
CA ALA A 277 -4.39 -16.55 -2.07
C ALA A 277 -5.55 -15.81 -1.39
N ARG A 278 -6.01 -14.71 -1.99
CA ARG A 278 -7.18 -13.95 -1.51
C ARG A 278 -8.42 -14.81 -1.37
N GLU A 279 -8.67 -15.69 -2.34
CA GLU A 279 -9.82 -16.62 -2.29
C GLU A 279 -9.69 -17.64 -1.14
N ARG A 280 -8.51 -18.23 -0.91
CA ARG A 280 -8.28 -19.14 0.24
C ARG A 280 -8.47 -18.42 1.57
N MET A 281 -8.00 -17.17 1.67
CA MET A 281 -8.17 -16.32 2.85
C MET A 281 -9.66 -16.02 3.11
N ARG A 282 -10.45 -15.65 2.07
CA ARG A 282 -11.91 -15.45 2.20
C ARG A 282 -12.62 -16.71 2.69
N GLN A 283 -12.27 -17.88 2.14
CA GLN A 283 -12.84 -19.17 2.58
C GLN A 283 -12.53 -19.50 4.04
N ALA A 284 -11.45 -18.94 4.56
CA ALA A 284 -11.06 -19.08 5.96
C ALA A 284 -11.67 -18.03 6.91
N GLY A 285 -12.39 -17.04 6.36
CA GLY A 285 -13.05 -15.99 7.15
C GLY A 285 -12.30 -14.65 7.20
N VAL A 286 -11.21 -14.49 6.44
CA VAL A 286 -10.55 -13.18 6.24
C VAL A 286 -11.47 -12.30 5.39
N LEU A 287 -11.66 -11.07 5.82
CA LEU A 287 -12.44 -10.07 5.09
C LEU A 287 -11.53 -9.40 4.06
N VAL A 288 -11.71 -9.71 2.79
CA VAL A 288 -10.91 -9.14 1.69
C VAL A 288 -11.74 -8.11 0.93
N ARG A 289 -11.18 -6.92 0.75
CA ARG A 289 -11.74 -5.86 -0.09
C ARG A 289 -10.72 -5.36 -1.10
N TYR A 290 -11.22 -4.74 -2.15
CA TYR A 290 -10.44 -4.18 -3.24
C TYR A 290 -10.57 -2.68 -3.28
N LEU A 291 -9.43 -2.00 -3.33
CA LEU A 291 -9.31 -0.56 -3.54
C LEU A 291 -8.58 -0.35 -4.87
N ASP A 292 -9.23 0.32 -5.82
CA ASP A 292 -8.70 0.53 -7.16
C ASP A 292 -8.16 1.97 -7.35
N ASP A 293 -8.65 2.91 -6.52
CA ASP A 293 -8.24 4.31 -6.54
C ASP A 293 -8.30 4.89 -5.13
N PRO A 294 -7.13 5.17 -4.53
CA PRO A 294 -5.75 4.96 -5.03
C PRO A 294 -5.39 3.47 -5.19
N PHE A 295 -4.49 3.16 -6.13
CA PHE A 295 -3.98 1.79 -6.31
C PHE A 295 -3.11 1.38 -5.12
N VAL A 296 -3.43 0.27 -4.47
CA VAL A 296 -2.70 -0.20 -3.28
C VAL A 296 -1.34 -0.76 -3.67
N HIS A 297 -0.29 -0.01 -3.36
CA HIS A 297 1.09 -0.47 -3.43
C HIS A 297 1.75 -0.52 -2.05
N ALA A 298 0.95 -0.36 -1.02
CA ALA A 298 1.32 -0.43 0.40
C ALA A 298 1.86 -1.80 0.83
N LYS A 299 2.59 -1.83 1.94
CA LYS A 299 3.06 -3.01 2.67
C LYS A 299 2.96 -2.68 4.14
N THR A 300 1.75 -2.82 4.69
CA THR A 300 1.45 -2.41 6.06
C THR A 300 0.69 -3.49 6.81
N PHE A 301 0.93 -3.56 8.12
CA PHE A 301 0.11 -4.27 9.07
C PHE A 301 -0.24 -3.35 10.24
N LEU A 302 -1.43 -3.49 10.76
CA LEU A 302 -1.86 -2.90 12.02
C LEU A 302 -2.48 -4.01 12.87
N VAL A 303 -1.86 -4.32 14.01
CA VAL A 303 -2.28 -5.40 14.89
C VAL A 303 -2.87 -4.82 16.17
N ASP A 304 -4.09 -5.26 16.50
CA ASP A 304 -4.87 -4.87 17.68
C ASP A 304 -5.04 -3.34 17.86
N GLY A 305 -4.75 -2.56 16.82
CA GLY A 305 -4.78 -1.09 16.86
C GLY A 305 -3.67 -0.48 17.72
N VAL A 306 -2.60 -1.22 18.02
CA VAL A 306 -1.50 -0.78 18.91
C VAL A 306 -0.11 -1.01 18.33
N ARG A 307 0.04 -1.89 17.33
CA ARG A 307 1.32 -2.17 16.67
C ARG A 307 1.19 -2.03 15.17
N GLY A 308 1.93 -1.10 14.61
CA GLY A 308 2.01 -0.88 13.16
C GLY A 308 3.26 -1.52 12.56
N PHE A 309 3.21 -1.83 11.27
CA PHE A 309 4.35 -2.14 10.41
C PHE A 309 4.23 -1.37 9.11
N VAL A 310 5.33 -0.75 8.70
CA VAL A 310 5.50 -0.13 7.37
C VAL A 310 6.87 -0.51 6.85
N GLY A 311 6.94 -0.97 5.59
CA GLY A 311 8.21 -1.35 5.00
C GLY A 311 8.15 -1.52 3.48
N SER A 312 9.26 -1.94 2.91
CA SER A 312 9.36 -2.23 1.49
C SER A 312 8.99 -3.68 1.14
N GLU A 313 8.80 -4.53 2.14
CA GLU A 313 8.58 -5.96 2.03
C GLU A 313 7.22 -6.30 1.41
N ASN A 314 7.21 -6.72 0.16
CA ASN A 314 6.06 -7.42 -0.38
C ASN A 314 5.86 -8.76 0.33
N ILE A 315 4.63 -9.18 0.54
CA ILE A 315 4.36 -10.52 1.09
C ILE A 315 4.58 -11.57 0.00
N SER A 316 5.84 -11.80 -0.30
CA SER A 316 6.28 -12.84 -1.23
C SER A 316 7.53 -13.53 -0.73
N THR A 317 7.64 -14.83 -1.01
CA THR A 317 8.83 -15.63 -0.61
C THR A 317 10.13 -15.00 -1.13
N ASN A 318 10.09 -14.35 -2.28
CA ASN A 318 11.26 -13.70 -2.84
C ASN A 318 11.65 -12.44 -2.07
N SER A 319 10.69 -11.59 -1.74
CA SER A 319 10.91 -10.38 -0.94
C SER A 319 11.47 -10.72 0.44
N LEU A 320 10.85 -11.67 1.13
CA LEU A 320 11.21 -12.01 2.50
C LEU A 320 12.53 -12.80 2.64
N ASN A 321 13.00 -13.50 1.58
CA ASN A 321 14.14 -14.41 1.69
C ASN A 321 15.34 -14.06 0.80
N ASN A 322 15.17 -13.21 -0.21
CA ASN A 322 16.20 -13.02 -1.24
C ASN A 322 16.53 -11.57 -1.57
N ASN A 323 15.59 -10.66 -1.35
CA ASN A 323 15.80 -9.23 -1.59
C ASN A 323 16.50 -8.57 -0.40
N ARG A 324 17.05 -7.36 -0.62
CA ARG A 324 17.31 -6.41 0.45
C ARG A 324 16.08 -5.52 0.56
N GLU A 325 15.41 -5.57 1.73
CA GLU A 325 14.24 -4.77 2.10
C GLU A 325 14.45 -4.19 3.49
N LEU A 326 13.74 -3.12 3.79
CA LEU A 326 13.72 -2.47 5.09
C LEU A 326 12.29 -2.13 5.48
N GLY A 327 11.93 -2.47 6.69
CA GLY A 327 10.68 -2.09 7.35
C GLY A 327 10.88 -1.82 8.83
N GLU A 328 9.84 -1.30 9.45
CA GLU A 328 9.82 -0.96 10.87
C GLU A 328 8.50 -1.40 11.50
N ILE A 329 8.58 -2.03 12.69
CA ILE A 329 7.45 -2.28 13.57
C ILE A 329 7.46 -1.21 14.65
N PHE A 330 6.32 -0.55 14.87
CA PHE A 330 6.20 0.58 15.78
C PHE A 330 4.95 0.49 16.66
N GLU A 331 5.03 1.17 17.82
CA GLU A 331 3.97 1.28 18.83
C GLU A 331 3.72 2.76 19.20
N ASP A 332 4.23 3.69 18.39
CA ASP A 332 4.00 5.13 18.57
C ASP A 332 2.52 5.46 18.39
N ASP A 333 1.91 6.07 19.42
CA ASP A 333 0.46 6.28 19.47
C ASP A 333 -0.05 7.12 18.29
N ASP A 334 0.64 8.21 17.93
CA ASP A 334 0.21 9.12 16.85
C ASP A 334 0.33 8.46 15.47
N SER A 335 1.41 7.71 15.22
CA SER A 335 1.62 6.97 13.97
C SER A 335 0.64 5.80 13.84
N VAL A 336 0.35 5.08 14.93
CA VAL A 336 -0.63 4.01 14.99
C VAL A 336 -2.04 4.56 14.73
N GLU A 337 -2.42 5.67 15.39
CA GLU A 337 -3.73 6.32 15.17
C GLU A 337 -3.88 6.77 13.71
N ARG A 338 -2.83 7.33 13.13
CA ARG A 338 -2.85 7.76 11.73
C ARG A 338 -2.98 6.60 10.76
N LEU A 339 -2.24 5.49 10.97
CA LEU A 339 -2.36 4.28 10.17
C LEU A 339 -3.77 3.70 10.26
N ALA A 340 -4.33 3.61 11.48
CA ALA A 340 -5.68 3.14 11.72
C ALA A 340 -6.73 4.01 11.02
N ALA A 341 -6.60 5.33 11.13
CA ALA A 341 -7.55 6.27 10.51
C ALA A 341 -7.55 6.15 8.98
N GLN A 342 -6.36 6.00 8.38
CA GLN A 342 -6.27 5.81 6.93
C GLN A 342 -6.84 4.47 6.49
N PHE A 343 -6.50 3.39 7.17
CA PHE A 343 -7.06 2.08 6.88
C PHE A 343 -8.60 2.09 6.94
N GLU A 344 -9.21 2.73 7.95
CA GLU A 344 -10.66 2.84 8.05
C GLU A 344 -11.27 3.67 6.91
N ALA A 345 -10.60 4.75 6.48
CA ALA A 345 -11.04 5.54 5.35
C ALA A 345 -11.03 4.72 4.05
N ASP A 346 -9.97 3.98 3.81
CA ASP A 346 -9.82 3.11 2.63
C ASP A 346 -10.77 1.92 2.70
N TRP A 347 -10.95 1.31 3.88
CA TRP A 347 -11.91 0.23 4.09
C TRP A 347 -13.34 0.64 3.79
N ALA A 348 -13.71 1.87 4.12
CA ALA A 348 -15.06 2.39 3.91
C ALA A 348 -15.43 2.52 2.42
N VAL A 349 -14.45 2.74 1.54
CA VAL A 349 -14.67 2.90 0.09
C VAL A 349 -14.27 1.67 -0.72
N ALA A 350 -13.45 0.78 -0.16
CA ALA A 350 -13.07 -0.49 -0.77
C ALA A 350 -14.28 -1.43 -0.92
N THR A 351 -14.30 -2.21 -1.99
CA THR A 351 -15.42 -3.08 -2.38
C THR A 351 -15.09 -4.56 -2.24
N GLU A 352 -16.08 -5.40 -1.99
CA GLU A 352 -15.91 -6.86 -1.96
C GLU A 352 -15.71 -7.44 -3.36
N GLU A 353 -16.25 -6.76 -4.38
CA GLU A 353 -16.04 -7.11 -5.79
C GLU A 353 -14.80 -6.42 -6.33
N ALA A 354 -13.91 -7.17 -6.96
CA ALA A 354 -12.65 -6.66 -7.52
C ALA A 354 -12.88 -5.57 -8.59
N PHE A 355 -13.91 -5.76 -9.42
CA PHE A 355 -14.26 -4.84 -10.50
C PHE A 355 -15.78 -4.60 -10.51
N PRO A 356 -16.28 -3.72 -9.61
CA PRO A 356 -17.71 -3.44 -9.55
C PRO A 356 -18.19 -2.84 -10.88
N VAL A 357 -19.18 -3.49 -11.48
CA VAL A 357 -19.71 -3.12 -12.79
C VAL A 357 -20.91 -2.21 -12.63
N SER A 358 -20.92 -1.08 -13.31
CA SER A 358 -22.07 -0.17 -13.35
C SER A 358 -23.33 -0.84 -13.88
N GLU A 359 -24.47 -0.65 -13.21
CA GLU A 359 -25.79 -1.12 -13.68
C GLU A 359 -26.45 -0.20 -14.73
N LEU A 360 -25.77 0.89 -15.11
CA LEU A 360 -26.29 1.81 -16.12
C LEU A 360 -26.52 1.11 -17.45
N THR A 361 -27.64 1.41 -18.08
CA THR A 361 -27.96 0.88 -19.41
C THR A 361 -27.27 1.69 -20.49
N VAL A 362 -26.71 1.00 -21.49
CA VAL A 362 -26.26 1.64 -22.74
C VAL A 362 -27.48 2.28 -23.43
N PRO A 363 -27.38 3.52 -23.94
CA PRO A 363 -28.48 4.18 -24.67
C PRO A 363 -29.00 3.35 -25.85
N GLU A 364 -30.24 3.58 -26.27
CA GLU A 364 -30.87 2.87 -27.42
C GLU A 364 -30.09 3.04 -28.74
N CYS A 365 -29.28 4.08 -28.89
CA CYS A 365 -28.39 4.27 -30.04
C CYS A 365 -27.30 3.20 -30.16
N GLY A 366 -27.04 2.45 -29.07
CA GLY A 366 -26.08 1.35 -29.04
C GLY A 366 -24.66 1.78 -28.70
N TYR A 367 -24.42 3.05 -28.43
CA TYR A 367 -23.11 3.58 -27.99
C TYR A 367 -23.27 4.65 -26.91
N ILE A 368 -22.16 4.94 -26.21
CA ILE A 368 -22.06 6.02 -25.22
C ILE A 368 -21.13 7.12 -25.72
N ASP A 369 -21.29 8.35 -25.23
CA ASP A 369 -20.34 9.43 -25.44
C ASP A 369 -19.05 9.16 -24.65
N HIS A 370 -17.89 9.54 -25.19
CA HIS A 370 -16.59 9.37 -24.50
C HIS A 370 -16.56 10.08 -23.13
N GLN A 371 -17.31 11.16 -22.92
CA GLN A 371 -17.41 11.86 -21.64
C GLN A 371 -18.10 11.02 -20.55
N ASP A 372 -18.93 10.08 -20.96
CA ASP A 372 -19.62 9.15 -20.05
C ASP A 372 -18.84 7.85 -19.79
N ALA A 373 -17.69 7.64 -20.45
CA ALA A 373 -16.93 6.41 -20.37
C ALA A 373 -16.55 6.01 -18.93
N ARG A 374 -16.24 6.98 -18.04
CA ARG A 374 -15.94 6.73 -16.61
C ARG A 374 -17.08 6.04 -15.84
N LYS A 375 -18.31 6.14 -16.33
CA LYS A 375 -19.49 5.51 -15.71
C LYS A 375 -19.63 4.04 -16.11
N PHE A 376 -18.81 3.54 -17.04
CA PHE A 376 -18.89 2.21 -17.63
C PHE A 376 -17.59 1.42 -17.48
N PHE A 377 -16.80 1.68 -16.46
CA PHE A 377 -15.61 0.86 -16.18
C PHE A 377 -15.95 -0.63 -16.13
N TYR A 378 -15.04 -1.43 -16.64
CA TYR A 378 -15.10 -2.91 -16.67
C TYR A 378 -16.28 -3.49 -17.45
N ARG A 379 -16.84 -2.70 -18.39
CA ARG A 379 -17.89 -3.14 -19.31
C ARG A 379 -17.41 -3.06 -20.75
N GLU A 380 -17.84 -4.07 -21.52
CA GLU A 380 -17.69 -4.02 -22.97
C GLU A 380 -18.82 -3.18 -23.57
N VAL A 381 -18.47 -2.05 -24.17
CA VAL A 381 -19.40 -1.09 -24.77
C VAL A 381 -18.79 -0.47 -26.02
N THR A 382 -19.66 0.14 -26.83
CA THR A 382 -19.23 1.01 -27.95
C THR A 382 -19.18 2.45 -27.45
N VAL A 383 -18.06 3.14 -27.67
CA VAL A 383 -17.85 4.55 -27.32
C VAL A 383 -17.71 5.38 -28.57
N GLU A 384 -18.48 6.47 -28.70
CA GLU A 384 -18.28 7.48 -29.73
C GLU A 384 -17.18 8.45 -29.30
N LEU A 385 -16.15 8.59 -30.15
CA LEU A 385 -14.97 9.41 -29.87
C LEU A 385 -14.65 10.30 -31.07
N PRO A 386 -14.67 11.63 -30.94
CA PRO A 386 -14.05 12.54 -31.92
C PRO A 386 -12.52 12.54 -31.70
N VAL A 387 -11.75 12.07 -32.68
CA VAL A 387 -10.28 12.03 -32.59
C VAL A 387 -9.71 13.39 -32.95
N LEU A 388 -9.67 14.29 -31.97
CA LEU A 388 -9.15 15.65 -32.14
C LEU A 388 -7.65 15.77 -31.84
N TYR A 389 -7.09 14.82 -31.09
CA TYR A 389 -5.66 14.74 -30.76
C TYR A 389 -5.14 13.31 -30.96
N VAL A 390 -3.89 13.21 -31.38
CA VAL A 390 -3.20 11.96 -31.55
C VAL A 390 -1.79 12.02 -30.97
N TYR A 391 -1.34 10.89 -30.45
CA TYR A 391 0.01 10.69 -29.97
C TYR A 391 0.57 9.40 -30.55
N ASN A 392 1.87 9.38 -30.90
CA ASN A 392 2.57 8.19 -31.31
C ASN A 392 4.06 8.28 -30.96
N SER A 393 4.50 7.48 -30.00
CA SER A 393 5.90 7.38 -29.56
C SER A 393 6.67 6.24 -30.24
N GLY A 394 6.01 5.49 -31.12
CA GLY A 394 6.55 4.21 -31.60
C GLY A 394 6.42 3.06 -30.61
N ARG A 395 6.12 3.35 -29.32
CA ARG A 395 5.84 2.36 -28.27
C ARG A 395 4.35 2.25 -27.95
N VAL A 396 3.57 3.23 -28.33
CA VAL A 396 2.12 3.28 -28.17
C VAL A 396 1.57 4.37 -29.09
N ALA A 397 0.36 4.17 -29.59
CA ALA A 397 -0.45 5.21 -30.24
C ALA A 397 -1.70 5.47 -29.40
N TRP A 398 -2.07 6.75 -29.23
CA TRP A 398 -3.32 7.19 -28.58
C TRP A 398 -4.17 7.97 -29.55
N LEU A 399 -5.50 7.74 -29.46
CA LEU A 399 -6.53 8.54 -30.11
C LEU A 399 -7.36 9.19 -29.01
N MET A 400 -7.47 10.52 -29.03
CA MET A 400 -8.00 11.30 -27.89
C MET A 400 -8.96 12.39 -28.35
N PRO A 401 -9.93 12.79 -27.48
CA PRO A 401 -10.87 13.87 -27.78
C PRO A 401 -10.26 15.26 -27.57
N ASP A 402 -9.17 15.38 -26.80
CA ASP A 402 -8.46 16.64 -26.51
C ASP A 402 -6.96 16.41 -26.20
N GLU A 403 -6.25 17.47 -25.83
CA GLU A 403 -4.79 17.42 -25.57
C GLU A 403 -4.42 16.84 -24.19
N ASP A 404 -5.39 16.65 -23.29
CA ASP A 404 -5.12 16.15 -21.94
C ASP A 404 -5.16 14.63 -21.90
N SER A 405 -3.99 14.01 -22.06
CA SER A 405 -3.85 12.53 -22.05
C SER A 405 -4.14 11.87 -20.72
N ASP A 406 -4.14 12.66 -19.63
CA ASP A 406 -4.25 12.16 -18.27
C ASP A 406 -5.62 12.44 -17.62
N SER A 407 -6.56 13.08 -18.31
CA SER A 407 -7.85 13.49 -17.76
C SER A 407 -9.07 13.02 -18.52
N ASN A 408 -8.91 12.29 -19.66
CA ASN A 408 -10.03 11.91 -20.52
C ASN A 408 -9.93 10.50 -21.06
N PHE A 409 -11.05 10.05 -21.70
CA PHE A 409 -11.10 8.78 -22.41
C PHE A 409 -10.10 8.74 -23.56
N LYS A 410 -9.39 7.63 -23.72
CA LYS A 410 -8.47 7.40 -24.84
C LYS A 410 -8.59 5.99 -25.41
N VAL A 411 -8.30 5.88 -26.69
CA VAL A 411 -8.07 4.60 -27.35
C VAL A 411 -6.58 4.37 -27.44
N VAL A 412 -6.15 3.17 -27.00
CA VAL A 412 -4.73 2.79 -26.92
C VAL A 412 -4.46 1.65 -27.90
N ILE A 413 -3.43 1.80 -28.72
CA ILE A 413 -2.98 0.78 -29.68
C ILE A 413 -1.48 0.57 -29.47
N PHE A 414 -1.08 -0.69 -29.29
CA PHE A 414 0.32 -1.05 -29.07
C PHE A 414 1.07 -1.41 -30.35
N PRO A 415 2.41 -1.28 -30.41
CA PRO A 415 3.20 -1.47 -31.63
C PRO A 415 3.08 -2.85 -32.26
N GLY A 416 2.82 -3.88 -31.44
CA GLY A 416 2.61 -5.25 -31.95
C GLY A 416 1.43 -5.37 -32.90
N ASP A 417 0.50 -4.43 -32.81
CA ASP A 417 -0.72 -4.42 -33.61
C ASP A 417 -0.66 -3.42 -34.79
N PHE A 418 0.26 -2.45 -34.80
CA PHE A 418 0.32 -1.39 -35.83
C PHE A 418 0.25 -1.89 -37.27
N GLY A 419 0.90 -3.03 -37.55
CA GLY A 419 0.91 -3.62 -38.88
C GLY A 419 -0.42 -4.16 -39.40
N LYS A 420 -1.47 -4.15 -38.57
CA LYS A 420 -2.83 -4.57 -38.96
C LYS A 420 -3.62 -3.47 -39.65
N TRP A 421 -3.17 -2.21 -39.54
CA TRP A 421 -3.76 -1.04 -40.19
C TRP A 421 -3.09 -0.72 -41.52
N PRO A 422 -3.82 -0.12 -42.47
CA PRO A 422 -3.25 0.26 -43.77
C PRO A 422 -2.21 1.41 -43.64
N GLU A 423 -2.33 2.21 -42.58
CA GLU A 423 -1.40 3.29 -42.20
C GLU A 423 -1.22 3.26 -40.68
N MET A 424 -0.31 4.08 -40.14
CA MET A 424 -0.16 4.21 -38.68
C MET A 424 -1.49 4.66 -38.05
N PRO A 425 -1.93 4.05 -36.96
CA PRO A 425 -3.27 4.30 -36.39
C PRO A 425 -3.55 5.78 -36.11
N ASP A 426 -2.56 6.53 -35.61
CA ASP A 426 -2.66 7.99 -35.36
C ASP A 426 -2.88 8.78 -36.64
N VAL A 427 -2.37 8.35 -37.77
CA VAL A 427 -2.58 8.97 -39.09
C VAL A 427 -3.94 8.56 -39.64
N TYR A 428 -4.28 7.29 -39.52
CA TYR A 428 -5.50 6.71 -40.12
C TYR A 428 -6.78 7.24 -39.46
N TYR A 429 -6.80 7.42 -38.13
CA TYR A 429 -7.97 7.88 -37.39
C TYR A 429 -7.96 9.37 -37.02
N GLY A 430 -6.85 10.07 -37.14
CA GLY A 430 -6.77 11.48 -36.81
C GLY A 430 -7.79 12.32 -37.60
N GLY A 431 -8.55 13.18 -36.92
CA GLY A 431 -9.61 14.01 -37.51
C GLY A 431 -10.92 13.28 -37.82
N LYS A 432 -11.06 12.01 -37.43
CA LYS A 432 -12.28 11.19 -37.61
C LYS A 432 -13.16 11.21 -36.35
N ILE A 433 -14.46 10.91 -36.56
CA ILE A 433 -15.35 10.48 -35.47
C ILE A 433 -15.43 8.97 -35.59
N ILE A 434 -15.11 8.27 -34.50
CA ILE A 434 -15.05 6.81 -34.47
C ILE A 434 -16.00 6.24 -33.41
N HIS A 435 -16.54 5.05 -33.72
CA HIS A 435 -17.09 4.16 -32.71
C HIS A 435 -16.05 3.10 -32.40
N VAL A 436 -15.61 3.05 -31.17
CA VAL A 436 -14.70 2.01 -30.70
C VAL A 436 -15.44 1.08 -29.77
N THR A 437 -15.38 -0.22 -30.04
CA THR A 437 -16.02 -1.26 -29.23
C THR A 437 -14.96 -2.04 -28.47
N GLY A 438 -15.11 -2.12 -27.15
CA GLY A 438 -14.21 -2.87 -26.30
C GLY A 438 -14.50 -2.68 -24.82
N LEU A 439 -13.69 -3.34 -24.02
CA LEU A 439 -13.74 -3.24 -22.56
C LEU A 439 -13.16 -1.88 -22.12
N ILE A 440 -13.95 -1.08 -21.39
CA ILE A 440 -13.44 0.13 -20.77
C ILE A 440 -12.61 -0.27 -19.55
N LYS A 441 -11.29 -0.08 -19.62
CA LYS A 441 -10.36 -0.27 -18.53
C LYS A 441 -10.14 1.03 -17.78
N LYS A 442 -9.76 0.93 -16.49
CA LYS A 442 -9.31 2.04 -15.69
C LYS A 442 -7.78 2.04 -15.67
N TYR A 443 -7.16 3.08 -16.22
CA TYR A 443 -5.73 3.28 -16.17
C TYR A 443 -5.42 4.62 -15.49
N ARG A 444 -4.75 4.59 -14.33
CA ARG A 444 -4.47 5.79 -13.52
C ARG A 444 -5.73 6.62 -13.21
N GLY A 445 -6.85 5.97 -12.93
CA GLY A 445 -8.14 6.62 -12.66
C GLY A 445 -8.93 7.05 -13.91
N TRP A 446 -8.40 6.86 -15.12
CA TRP A 446 -9.03 7.33 -16.37
C TRP A 446 -9.47 6.17 -17.27
N PRO A 447 -10.57 6.35 -18.04
CA PRO A 447 -11.08 5.31 -18.92
C PRO A 447 -10.25 5.17 -20.20
N GLU A 448 -9.91 3.94 -20.56
CA GLU A 448 -9.29 3.62 -21.85
C GLU A 448 -9.87 2.35 -22.45
N ILE A 449 -9.84 2.23 -23.77
CA ILE A 449 -10.03 0.98 -24.50
C ILE A 449 -8.73 0.65 -25.23
N ILE A 450 -8.18 -0.56 -24.96
CA ILE A 450 -7.06 -1.10 -25.71
C ILE A 450 -7.61 -1.82 -26.92
N VAL A 451 -7.17 -1.42 -28.11
CA VAL A 451 -7.61 -1.97 -29.37
C VAL A 451 -6.50 -2.80 -30.01
N HIS A 452 -6.86 -3.99 -30.45
CA HIS A 452 -5.95 -4.95 -31.04
C HIS A 452 -6.16 -5.15 -32.55
N ASN A 453 -7.36 -4.84 -33.06
CA ASN A 453 -7.71 -5.07 -34.45
C ASN A 453 -8.53 -3.90 -35.03
N PRO A 454 -8.37 -3.59 -36.34
CA PRO A 454 -9.12 -2.52 -36.99
C PRO A 454 -10.64 -2.67 -36.91
N GLU A 455 -11.15 -3.91 -36.82
CA GLU A 455 -12.58 -4.22 -36.76
C GLU A 455 -13.25 -3.76 -35.46
N GLU A 456 -12.44 -3.44 -34.42
CA GLU A 456 -12.92 -2.89 -33.16
C GLU A 456 -13.20 -1.37 -33.25
N ILE A 457 -12.84 -0.73 -34.37
CA ILE A 457 -13.07 0.69 -34.66
C ILE A 457 -13.80 0.89 -35.97
N GLU A 458 -14.95 1.54 -35.90
CA GLU A 458 -15.72 1.97 -37.05
C GLU A 458 -15.59 3.50 -37.26
N ILE A 459 -15.27 3.97 -38.45
CA ILE A 459 -15.28 5.41 -38.77
C ILE A 459 -16.72 5.79 -39.12
N VAL A 460 -17.33 6.66 -38.30
CA VAL A 460 -18.73 7.09 -38.48
C VAL A 460 -18.86 8.54 -39.00
N GLY A 461 -17.75 9.29 -38.98
CA GLY A 461 -17.77 10.68 -39.45
C GLY A 461 -16.40 11.34 -39.52
N GLU A 462 -16.43 12.63 -39.79
CA GLU A 462 -15.24 13.53 -39.83
C GLU A 462 -15.42 14.63 -38.79
N THR A 463 -14.36 15.01 -38.06
CA THR A 463 -14.41 16.14 -37.13
C THR A 463 -14.41 17.48 -37.85
N GLY A 464 -13.98 17.53 -39.11
CA GLY A 464 -13.80 18.76 -39.87
C GLY A 464 -12.59 19.59 -39.44
N GLN A 465 -11.72 19.03 -38.61
CA GLN A 465 -10.51 19.66 -38.09
C GLN A 465 -9.28 18.75 -38.28
N GLU A 466 -8.12 19.35 -38.52
CA GLU A 466 -6.86 18.63 -38.48
C GLU A 466 -6.56 18.25 -37.02
N PRO A 467 -6.13 16.99 -36.73
CA PRO A 467 -5.85 16.56 -35.37
C PRO A 467 -4.61 17.27 -34.83
N GLY A 468 -4.68 17.70 -33.56
CA GLY A 468 -3.51 18.11 -32.79
C GLY A 468 -2.56 16.92 -32.59
N ARG A 469 -1.25 17.16 -32.57
CA ARG A 469 -0.24 16.13 -32.29
C ARG A 469 0.48 16.45 -31.00
N MET A 470 0.47 15.51 -30.08
CA MET A 470 1.29 15.62 -28.87
C MET A 470 2.76 15.26 -29.18
N PRO A 471 3.72 15.99 -28.58
CA PRO A 471 5.13 15.63 -28.73
C PRO A 471 5.41 14.23 -28.15
N ALA A 472 6.19 13.43 -28.84
CA ALA A 472 6.75 12.21 -28.29
C ALA A 472 7.89 12.60 -27.33
N ASN A 473 7.66 12.51 -26.02
CA ASN A 473 8.68 12.72 -24.99
C ASN A 473 9.60 11.52 -24.86
#